data_4c1d422456c9f5e89059218d4752f22d
#
_entry.id   4c1d422456c9f5e89059218d4752f22d
#
_cell.length_a   1.000
_cell.length_b   1.000
_cell.length_c   1.000
_cell.angle_alpha   90.00
_cell.angle_beta   90.00
_cell.angle_gamma   90.00
#
_symmetry.space_group_name_H-M   'P 1'
#
loop_
_entity.id
_entity.type
_entity.pdbx_description
1 polymer ?
#
loop_
_entity_poly.entity_id
_entity_poly.type
_entity_poly.pdbx_seq_one_letter_code
_entity_poly.pdbx_strand_id
1 'polypeptide(L)'
;LDQKANGMQVGHCLIALMAICGNIDVPGGIRIGDKTMGLNEAGFGFEEGLGKDLVQKMIGANEYPAYCGLILNSHCDLTLRAMETGDPYPIKMGFYGGNNLLSCTSAEPQRWMKAINDTMEFVIAFDTFMTPSAQATCDIFLPLAAAAEREGVVQTHYGSSPVTMGFMNEVLRHGEGVSDMELCFNLGKVLNPHLWE
;
A
#
# COMPACT_ATOMS: atom_id res chain seq x y z
N LEU A 1 2.14 -16.35 -3.40
CA LEU A 1 2.27 -16.89 -4.76
C LEU A 1 2.91 -15.89 -5.71
N ASP A 2 2.50 -14.65 -5.66
CA ASP A 2 2.86 -13.54 -6.54
C ASP A 2 4.27 -12.95 -6.30
N GLN A 3 4.88 -13.23 -5.16
CA GLN A 3 6.21 -12.70 -4.77
C GLN A 3 7.37 -13.65 -5.09
N LYS A 4 7.22 -14.52 -6.08
CA LYS A 4 8.25 -15.48 -6.50
C LYS A 4 8.37 -15.54 -8.01
N ALA A 5 9.57 -15.84 -8.51
CA ALA A 5 9.85 -15.89 -9.95
C ALA A 5 8.86 -16.77 -10.74
N ASN A 6 8.40 -17.88 -10.15
CA ASN A 6 7.44 -18.80 -10.78
C ASN A 6 6.02 -18.67 -10.20
N GLY A 7 5.68 -17.54 -9.57
CA GLY A 7 4.39 -17.34 -8.91
C GLY A 7 3.20 -17.48 -9.86
N MET A 8 3.33 -16.97 -11.09
CA MET A 8 2.29 -17.06 -12.11
C MET A 8 2.01 -18.53 -12.49
N GLN A 9 3.06 -19.33 -12.74
CA GLN A 9 2.91 -20.74 -13.09
C GLN A 9 2.28 -21.54 -11.94
N VAL A 10 2.67 -21.26 -10.70
CA VAL A 10 2.07 -21.88 -9.52
C VAL A 10 0.60 -21.50 -9.40
N GLY A 11 0.26 -20.23 -9.62
CA GLY A 11 -1.13 -19.76 -9.65
C GLY A 11 -1.96 -20.47 -10.71
N HIS A 12 -1.44 -20.58 -11.93
CA HIS A 12 -2.10 -21.32 -13.02
C HIS A 12 -2.30 -22.80 -12.69
N CYS A 13 -1.30 -23.46 -12.11
CA CYS A 13 -1.42 -24.86 -11.69
C CYS A 13 -2.49 -25.06 -10.62
N LEU A 14 -2.60 -24.15 -9.64
CA LEU A 14 -3.64 -24.20 -8.62
C LEU A 14 -5.04 -24.01 -9.21
N ILE A 15 -5.22 -23.03 -10.10
CA ILE A 15 -6.49 -22.80 -10.79
C ILE A 15 -6.86 -24.02 -11.64
N ALA A 16 -5.90 -24.58 -12.38
CA ALA A 16 -6.13 -25.79 -13.18
C ALA A 16 -6.54 -26.99 -12.31
N LEU A 17 -5.88 -27.19 -11.16
CA LEU A 17 -6.24 -28.23 -10.22
C LEU A 17 -7.68 -28.05 -9.69
N MET A 18 -8.07 -26.82 -9.34
CA MET A 18 -9.41 -26.50 -8.89
C MET A 18 -10.45 -26.74 -9.98
N ALA A 19 -10.13 -26.43 -11.23
CA ALA A 19 -10.99 -26.69 -12.38
C ALA A 19 -11.19 -28.20 -12.60
N ILE A 20 -10.14 -28.99 -12.55
CA ILE A 20 -10.19 -30.46 -12.70
C ILE A 20 -11.02 -31.08 -11.58
N CYS A 21 -10.91 -30.56 -10.35
CA CYS A 21 -11.70 -31.01 -9.20
C CYS A 21 -13.14 -30.52 -9.19
N GLY A 22 -13.55 -29.69 -10.15
CA GLY A 22 -14.89 -29.12 -10.21
C GLY A 22 -15.21 -28.09 -9.10
N ASN A 23 -14.16 -27.47 -8.53
CA ASN A 23 -14.28 -26.56 -7.39
C ASN A 23 -14.36 -25.06 -7.79
N ILE A 24 -14.70 -24.77 -9.04
CA ILE A 24 -14.86 -23.39 -9.52
C ILE A 24 -16.35 -23.04 -9.54
N ASP A 25 -16.67 -21.92 -8.91
CA ASP A 25 -18.00 -21.30 -8.85
C ASP A 25 -19.13 -22.22 -8.33
N VAL A 26 -18.78 -23.08 -7.40
CA VAL A 26 -19.70 -23.96 -6.67
C VAL A 26 -19.71 -23.60 -5.18
N PRO A 27 -20.80 -23.92 -4.42
CA PRO A 27 -20.82 -23.70 -2.99
C PRO A 27 -19.68 -24.44 -2.28
N GLY A 28 -18.88 -23.72 -1.50
CA GLY A 28 -17.69 -24.24 -0.82
C GLY A 28 -16.42 -24.28 -1.69
N GLY A 29 -16.51 -23.96 -2.97
CA GLY A 29 -15.38 -23.84 -3.88
C GLY A 29 -14.88 -22.41 -4.03
N ILE A 30 -13.99 -22.20 -5.00
CA ILE A 30 -13.56 -20.85 -5.40
C ILE A 30 -14.69 -20.18 -6.18
N ARG A 31 -15.03 -18.98 -5.74
CA ARG A 31 -15.99 -18.14 -6.44
C ARG A 31 -15.30 -17.24 -7.44
N ILE A 32 -15.88 -17.10 -8.63
CA ILE A 32 -15.50 -16.04 -9.58
C ILE A 32 -16.15 -14.77 -9.05
N GLY A 33 -15.32 -13.77 -8.73
CA GLY A 33 -15.81 -12.51 -8.16
C GLY A 33 -16.62 -11.70 -9.14
N ASP A 34 -17.79 -11.25 -8.70
CA ASP A 34 -18.51 -10.19 -9.38
C ASP A 34 -17.73 -8.87 -9.23
N LYS A 35 -17.93 -7.94 -10.16
CA LYS A 35 -17.37 -6.60 -10.03
C LYS A 35 -17.81 -5.99 -8.70
N THR A 36 -16.86 -5.49 -7.95
CA THR A 36 -17.15 -4.73 -6.74
C THR A 36 -18.01 -3.51 -7.08
N MET A 37 -19.04 -3.26 -6.30
CA MET A 37 -19.85 -2.06 -6.49
C MET A 37 -18.96 -0.82 -6.38
N GLY A 38 -18.82 -0.10 -7.45
CA GLY A 38 -18.46 1.28 -7.73
C GLY A 38 -17.72 2.18 -6.75
N LEU A 39 -17.30 1.72 -5.59
CA LEU A 39 -16.49 2.53 -4.66
C LEU A 39 -15.09 2.85 -5.22
N ASN A 40 -14.63 2.06 -6.18
CA ASN A 40 -13.34 2.30 -6.83
C ASN A 40 -13.45 3.23 -8.05
N GLU A 41 -14.65 3.52 -8.53
CA GLU A 41 -14.85 4.39 -9.68
C GLU A 41 -14.63 5.87 -9.36
N ALA A 42 -14.65 6.23 -8.08
CA ALA A 42 -14.27 7.56 -7.60
C ALA A 42 -12.76 7.69 -7.33
N GLY A 43 -11.98 6.62 -7.49
CA GLY A 43 -10.54 6.64 -7.35
C GLY A 43 -9.90 7.40 -8.50
N PHE A 44 -9.17 8.45 -8.19
CA PHE A 44 -8.24 9.03 -9.13
C PHE A 44 -7.27 7.93 -9.56
N GLY A 45 -7.26 7.56 -10.83
CA GLY A 45 -6.19 6.74 -11.36
C GLY A 45 -4.86 7.42 -11.06
N PHE A 46 -3.88 6.68 -10.62
CA PHE A 46 -2.55 7.23 -10.29
C PHE A 46 -1.99 8.06 -11.47
N GLU A 47 -2.23 7.60 -12.70
CA GLU A 47 -1.86 8.32 -13.92
C GLU A 47 -2.69 9.59 -14.14
N GLU A 48 -3.97 9.58 -13.78
CA GLU A 48 -4.87 10.73 -13.93
C GLU A 48 -4.50 11.85 -12.97
N GLY A 49 -4.08 11.51 -11.74
CA GLY A 49 -3.64 12.47 -10.73
C GLY A 49 -2.27 13.07 -11.00
N LEU A 50 -1.30 12.29 -11.44
CA LEU A 50 0.08 12.71 -11.64
C LEU A 50 0.43 13.08 -13.07
N GLY A 51 -0.28 12.54 -14.05
CA GLY A 51 0.04 12.64 -15.47
C GLY A 51 1.15 11.68 -15.91
N LYS A 52 1.13 11.31 -17.17
CA LYS A 52 2.02 10.29 -17.74
C LYS A 52 3.51 10.64 -17.61
N ASP A 53 3.86 11.89 -17.73
CA ASP A 53 5.26 12.35 -17.66
C ASP A 53 5.87 12.13 -16.27
N LEU A 54 5.08 12.27 -15.20
CA LEU A 54 5.54 12.01 -13.85
C LEU A 54 5.60 10.50 -13.54
N VAL A 55 4.63 9.74 -14.04
CA VAL A 55 4.64 8.27 -13.90
C VAL A 55 5.88 7.67 -14.56
N GLN A 56 6.31 8.18 -15.71
CA GLN A 56 7.53 7.73 -16.38
C GLN A 56 8.82 8.07 -15.62
N LYS A 57 8.78 9.05 -14.71
CA LYS A 57 9.91 9.38 -13.82
C LYS A 57 9.98 8.51 -12.57
N MET A 58 9.02 7.64 -12.35
CA MET A 58 9.02 6.73 -11.21
C MET A 58 10.27 5.86 -11.23
N ILE A 59 10.88 5.66 -10.07
CA ILE A 59 12.09 4.83 -9.94
C ILE A 59 11.81 3.41 -10.43
N GLY A 60 12.58 2.98 -11.42
CA GLY A 60 12.43 1.68 -12.06
C GLY A 60 11.49 1.63 -13.26
N ALA A 61 10.80 2.72 -13.62
CA ALA A 61 9.87 2.71 -14.74
C ALA A 61 10.53 2.32 -16.07
N ASN A 62 11.76 2.74 -16.30
CA ASN A 62 12.52 2.40 -17.50
C ASN A 62 13.17 1.00 -17.44
N GLU A 63 13.60 0.57 -16.27
CA GLU A 63 14.29 -0.72 -16.09
C GLU A 63 13.30 -1.89 -15.95
N TYR A 64 12.15 -1.65 -15.31
CA TYR A 64 11.08 -2.63 -15.07
C TYR A 64 9.71 -2.10 -15.47
N PRO A 65 9.50 -1.73 -16.76
CA PRO A 65 8.26 -1.06 -17.18
C PRO A 65 7.01 -1.91 -16.94
N ALA A 66 7.11 -3.23 -17.09
CA ALA A 66 5.98 -4.13 -16.83
C ALA A 66 5.60 -4.17 -15.34
N TYR A 67 6.57 -4.18 -14.44
CA TYR A 67 6.33 -4.14 -13.00
C TYR A 67 5.73 -2.80 -12.57
N CYS A 68 6.40 -1.71 -12.93
CA CYS A 68 5.95 -0.38 -12.55
C CYS A 68 4.61 0.00 -13.19
N GLY A 69 4.36 -0.42 -14.44
CA GLY A 69 3.10 -0.14 -15.13
C GLY A 69 1.92 -1.00 -14.66
N LEU A 70 2.16 -2.22 -14.21
CA LEU A 70 1.09 -3.11 -13.75
C LEU A 70 0.72 -2.87 -12.27
N ILE A 71 1.72 -2.65 -11.42
CA ILE A 71 1.52 -2.52 -9.96
C ILE A 71 1.50 -1.05 -9.54
N LEU A 72 1.97 -0.14 -10.39
CA LEU A 72 2.09 1.30 -10.14
C LEU A 72 2.96 1.63 -8.91
N ASN A 73 3.98 0.81 -8.67
CA ASN A 73 4.92 0.97 -7.57
C ASN A 73 6.36 1.04 -8.10
N SER A 74 7.19 1.82 -7.44
CA SER A 74 8.62 1.79 -7.66
C SER A 74 9.22 0.47 -7.22
N HIS A 75 10.24 -0.02 -7.92
CA HIS A 75 10.92 -1.26 -7.56
C HIS A 75 11.77 -1.03 -6.28
N CYS A 76 11.60 -1.89 -5.26
CA CYS A 76 12.20 -1.65 -3.94
C CYS A 76 13.73 -1.59 -3.96
N ASP A 77 14.41 -2.50 -4.70
CA ASP A 77 15.89 -2.48 -4.76
C ASP A 77 16.43 -1.23 -5.45
N LEU A 78 15.70 -0.74 -6.47
CA LEU A 78 16.07 0.50 -7.14
C LEU A 78 15.77 1.72 -6.28
N THR A 79 14.73 1.67 -5.44
CA THR A 79 14.44 2.70 -4.46
C THR A 79 15.55 2.79 -3.42
N LEU A 80 16.02 1.65 -2.92
CA LEU A 80 17.16 1.61 -2.00
C LEU A 80 18.43 2.16 -2.66
N ARG A 81 18.72 1.77 -3.91
CA ARG A 81 19.85 2.32 -4.67
C ARG A 81 19.72 3.83 -4.87
N ALA A 82 18.52 4.32 -5.18
CA ALA A 82 18.29 5.76 -5.35
C ALA A 82 18.51 6.54 -4.05
N MET A 83 18.14 5.99 -2.89
CA MET A 83 18.51 6.60 -1.61
C MET A 83 20.02 6.68 -1.43
N GLU A 84 20.74 5.58 -1.71
CA GLU A 84 22.18 5.51 -1.50
C GLU A 84 22.99 6.39 -2.46
N THR A 85 22.53 6.54 -3.70
CA THR A 85 23.30 7.18 -4.78
C THR A 85 22.78 8.55 -5.20
N GLY A 86 21.52 8.85 -4.89
CA GLY A 86 20.82 10.02 -5.41
C GLY A 86 20.43 9.92 -6.90
N ASP A 87 20.56 8.75 -7.52
CA ASP A 87 20.22 8.51 -8.93
C ASP A 87 18.96 7.65 -9.06
N PRO A 88 17.95 8.02 -9.85
CA PRO A 88 17.86 9.16 -10.81
C PRO A 88 17.59 10.52 -10.15
N TYR A 89 17.21 10.53 -8.89
CA TYR A 89 17.03 11.73 -8.07
C TYR A 89 17.11 11.37 -6.57
N PRO A 90 17.55 12.31 -5.72
CA PRO A 90 17.62 12.06 -4.27
C PRO A 90 16.22 11.97 -3.67
N ILE A 91 16.01 10.98 -2.80
CA ILE A 91 14.79 10.83 -2.01
C ILE A 91 15.02 11.55 -0.68
N LYS A 92 14.31 12.65 -0.44
CA LYS A 92 14.56 13.52 0.70
C LYS A 92 13.54 13.37 1.82
N MET A 93 12.33 12.87 1.50
CA MET A 93 11.26 12.71 2.47
C MET A 93 10.66 11.31 2.38
N GLY A 94 10.43 10.70 3.53
CA GLY A 94 9.69 9.47 3.70
C GLY A 94 8.35 9.70 4.38
N PHE A 95 7.27 9.16 3.80
CA PHE A 95 5.96 9.09 4.43
C PHE A 95 5.44 7.67 4.28
N TYR A 96 5.40 6.90 5.36
CA TYR A 96 5.03 5.49 5.29
C TYR A 96 4.13 5.06 6.46
N GLY A 97 3.24 4.13 6.17
CA GLY A 97 2.30 3.62 7.16
C GLY A 97 1.98 2.15 7.01
N GLY A 98 1.50 1.55 8.09
CA GLY A 98 1.14 0.13 8.12
C GLY A 98 2.31 -0.80 7.75
N ASN A 99 3.54 -0.40 8.02
CA ASN A 99 4.71 -1.09 7.52
C ASN A 99 5.78 -1.28 8.62
N ASN A 100 6.27 -2.49 8.70
CA ASN A 100 7.44 -2.81 9.52
C ASN A 100 8.60 -3.29 8.61
N LEU A 101 9.04 -2.41 7.74
CA LEU A 101 10.01 -2.66 6.68
C LEU A 101 11.25 -3.41 7.18
N LEU A 102 11.87 -2.94 8.26
CA LEU A 102 13.13 -3.49 8.75
C LEU A 102 12.98 -4.88 9.36
N SER A 103 11.82 -5.19 9.96
CA SER A 103 11.62 -6.46 10.64
C SER A 103 10.91 -7.51 9.81
N CYS A 104 10.09 -7.10 8.82
CA CYS A 104 9.20 -8.03 8.13
C CYS A 104 9.43 -8.13 6.62
N THR A 105 9.82 -7.05 5.96
CA THR A 105 9.77 -6.99 4.49
C THR A 105 11.14 -6.92 3.84
N SER A 106 12.12 -6.32 4.49
CA SER A 106 13.43 -6.10 3.90
C SER A 106 14.33 -7.32 3.99
N ALA A 107 14.99 -7.66 2.90
CA ALA A 107 16.06 -8.65 2.88
C ALA A 107 17.37 -8.12 3.50
N GLU A 108 17.57 -6.80 3.50
CA GLU A 108 18.78 -6.12 3.99
C GLU A 108 18.39 -4.99 4.97
N PRO A 109 17.85 -5.30 6.16
CA PRO A 109 17.29 -4.30 7.07
C PRO A 109 18.30 -3.23 7.51
N GLN A 110 19.55 -3.62 7.75
CA GLN A 110 20.59 -2.69 8.16
C GLN A 110 20.93 -1.67 7.06
N ARG A 111 20.94 -2.13 5.82
CA ARG A 111 21.18 -1.28 4.66
C ARG A 111 20.06 -0.28 4.44
N TRP A 112 18.80 -0.74 4.56
CA TRP A 112 17.62 0.13 4.51
C TRP A 112 17.62 1.17 5.62
N MET A 113 17.86 0.74 6.86
CA MET A 113 17.91 1.65 8.01
C MET A 113 18.99 2.74 7.81
N LYS A 114 20.19 2.32 7.37
CA LYS A 114 21.27 3.25 7.10
C LYS A 114 20.92 4.23 5.97
N ALA A 115 20.37 3.73 4.87
CA ALA A 115 19.98 4.57 3.73
C ALA A 115 18.93 5.61 4.14
N ILE A 116 17.89 5.21 4.87
CA ILE A 116 16.87 6.13 5.36
C ILE A 116 17.48 7.21 6.26
N ASN A 117 18.26 6.82 7.27
CA ASN A 117 18.80 7.75 8.26
C ASN A 117 19.87 8.67 7.70
N ASP A 118 20.64 8.24 6.70
CA ASP A 118 21.74 9.03 6.14
C ASP A 118 21.27 9.99 5.03
N THR A 119 20.18 9.70 4.35
CA THR A 119 19.82 10.42 3.12
C THR A 119 18.50 11.16 3.16
N MET A 120 17.55 10.74 3.99
CA MET A 120 16.29 11.44 4.12
C MET A 120 16.39 12.61 5.09
N GLU A 121 15.88 13.77 4.68
CA GLU A 121 15.84 14.98 5.49
C GLU A 121 14.70 14.96 6.49
N PHE A 122 13.62 14.18 6.22
CA PHE A 122 12.44 14.12 7.06
C PHE A 122 11.66 12.83 6.82
N VAL A 123 11.34 12.12 7.88
CA VAL A 123 10.60 10.85 7.82
C VAL A 123 9.41 10.87 8.77
N ILE A 124 8.23 10.64 8.23
CA ILE A 124 6.98 10.50 8.97
C ILE A 124 6.52 9.05 8.87
N ALA A 125 6.26 8.42 10.00
CA ALA A 125 5.62 7.12 10.07
C ALA A 125 4.23 7.23 10.69
N PHE A 126 3.27 6.46 10.19
CA PHE A 126 1.95 6.36 10.78
C PHE A 126 1.53 4.89 10.87
N ASP A 127 1.10 4.46 12.04
CA ASP A 127 0.72 3.08 12.30
C ASP A 127 -0.13 3.00 13.58
N THR A 128 -0.81 1.90 13.79
CA THR A 128 -1.50 1.61 15.05
C THR A 128 -0.51 1.36 16.19
N PHE A 129 0.68 0.87 15.89
CA PHE A 129 1.73 0.58 16.86
C PHE A 129 3.06 1.20 16.44
N MET A 130 3.83 1.66 17.43
CA MET A 130 5.22 2.06 17.21
C MET A 130 6.06 0.84 16.84
N THR A 131 6.19 0.58 15.55
CA THR A 131 6.97 -0.56 15.04
C THR A 131 8.47 -0.33 15.24
N PRO A 132 9.30 -1.39 15.31
CA PRO A 132 10.75 -1.25 15.33
C PRO A 132 11.31 -0.43 14.16
N SER A 133 10.68 -0.52 12.99
CA SER A 133 11.06 0.28 11.83
C SER A 133 10.78 1.76 12.05
N ALA A 134 9.60 2.11 12.53
CA ALA A 134 9.26 3.49 12.87
C ALA A 134 10.20 4.04 13.94
N GLN A 135 10.41 3.28 15.02
CA GLN A 135 11.31 3.68 16.10
C GLN A 135 12.75 3.95 15.63
N ALA A 136 13.20 3.21 14.62
CA ALA A 136 14.58 3.32 14.12
C ALA A 136 14.78 4.43 13.06
N THR A 137 13.71 4.89 12.40
CA THR A 137 13.86 5.69 11.18
C THR A 137 12.97 6.93 11.10
N CYS A 138 11.92 7.07 11.92
CA CYS A 138 11.04 8.23 11.77
C CYS A 138 11.43 9.39 12.70
N ASP A 139 11.23 10.61 12.20
CA ASP A 139 11.32 11.84 12.97
C ASP A 139 9.99 12.14 13.69
N ILE A 140 8.87 11.83 13.04
CA ILE A 140 7.53 11.99 13.58
C ILE A 140 6.76 10.68 13.44
N PHE A 141 6.14 10.26 14.53
CA PHE A 141 5.20 9.15 14.53
C PHE A 141 3.78 9.67 14.75
N LEU A 142 2.86 9.30 13.85
CA LEU A 142 1.44 9.64 13.93
C LEU A 142 0.64 8.37 14.27
N PRO A 143 0.05 8.28 15.47
CA PRO A 143 -0.71 7.10 15.85
C PRO A 143 -2.00 7.00 15.05
N LEU A 144 -2.30 5.81 14.54
CA LEU A 144 -3.57 5.50 13.90
C LEU A 144 -4.51 4.78 14.86
N ALA A 145 -5.80 5.08 14.71
CA ALA A 145 -6.86 4.38 15.41
C ALA A 145 -6.96 2.91 14.97
N ALA A 146 -7.09 2.01 15.94
CA ALA A 146 -7.36 0.61 15.66
C ALA A 146 -8.77 0.41 15.09
N ALA A 147 -9.05 -0.77 14.54
CA ALA A 147 -10.32 -1.04 13.87
C ALA A 147 -11.57 -0.78 14.74
N ALA A 148 -11.49 -1.02 16.06
CA ALA A 148 -12.59 -0.74 16.99
C ALA A 148 -12.73 0.73 17.40
N GLU A 149 -11.74 1.55 17.07
CA GLU A 149 -11.65 2.97 17.44
C GLU A 149 -11.99 3.91 16.30
N ARG A 150 -12.44 3.39 15.17
CA ARG A 150 -12.76 4.19 13.97
C ARG A 150 -14.01 3.70 13.27
N GLU A 151 -14.62 4.59 12.52
CA GLU A 151 -15.64 4.25 11.55
C GLU A 151 -15.00 3.88 10.21
N GLY A 152 -15.71 3.08 9.42
CA GLY A 152 -15.23 2.73 8.11
C GLY A 152 -16.18 1.86 7.31
N VAL A 153 -15.87 1.74 6.04
CA VAL A 153 -16.55 0.82 5.13
C VAL A 153 -15.59 -0.29 4.78
N VAL A 154 -16.03 -1.52 4.97
CA VAL A 154 -15.31 -2.71 4.54
C VAL A 154 -15.99 -3.25 3.30
N GLN A 155 -15.30 -3.17 2.20
CA GLN A 155 -15.72 -3.84 0.98
C GLN A 155 -15.18 -5.26 0.98
N THR A 156 -16.04 -6.24 0.73
CA THR A 156 -15.55 -7.60 0.52
C THR A 156 -14.68 -7.64 -0.73
N HIS A 157 -13.46 -7.96 -0.51
CA HIS A 157 -12.44 -8.02 -1.55
C HIS A 157 -12.64 -9.31 -2.34
N TYR A 158 -12.83 -9.21 -3.64
CA TYR A 158 -12.89 -10.31 -4.60
C TYR A 158 -13.72 -11.56 -4.20
N GLY A 159 -14.76 -11.80 -4.93
CA GLY A 159 -15.38 -13.12 -4.95
C GLY A 159 -16.52 -13.36 -3.99
N SER A 160 -17.10 -12.36 -3.39
CA SER A 160 -18.42 -12.55 -2.76
C SER A 160 -19.53 -12.34 -3.77
N SER A 161 -20.42 -13.31 -3.89
CA SER A 161 -21.69 -13.18 -4.61
C SER A 161 -22.80 -13.53 -3.61
N PRO A 162 -23.73 -12.63 -3.29
CA PRO A 162 -23.76 -11.23 -3.72
C PRO A 162 -22.61 -10.38 -3.12
N VAL A 163 -22.25 -9.31 -3.80
CA VAL A 163 -21.28 -8.32 -3.28
C VAL A 163 -21.84 -7.74 -1.98
N THR A 164 -21.09 -7.85 -0.91
CA THR A 164 -21.49 -7.35 0.41
C THR A 164 -20.59 -6.20 0.82
N MET A 165 -21.17 -5.19 1.44
CA MET A 165 -20.46 -4.10 2.11
C MET A 165 -20.67 -4.23 3.61
N GLY A 166 -19.60 -4.19 4.35
CA GLY A 166 -19.63 -4.09 5.80
C GLY A 166 -19.40 -2.66 6.25
N PHE A 167 -20.06 -2.28 7.33
CA PHE A 167 -19.80 -1.01 8.00
C PHE A 167 -19.16 -1.30 9.35
N MET A 168 -18.05 -0.61 9.63
CA MET A 168 -17.47 -0.60 10.95
C MET A 168 -17.95 0.65 11.67
N ASN A 169 -18.43 0.49 12.89
CA ASN A 169 -18.74 1.60 13.76
C ASN A 169 -17.66 1.71 14.83
N GLU A 170 -17.35 2.92 15.23
CA GLU A 170 -16.52 3.16 16.40
C GLU A 170 -17.22 2.54 17.63
N VAL A 171 -16.54 1.64 18.31
CA VAL A 171 -17.04 0.97 19.52
C VAL A 171 -16.51 1.66 20.78
N LEU A 172 -15.26 2.09 20.71
CA LEU A 172 -14.62 2.82 21.81
C LEU A 172 -13.50 3.69 21.22
N ARG A 173 -13.26 4.84 21.87
CA ARG A 173 -12.10 5.67 21.56
C ARG A 173 -11.19 5.67 22.79
N HIS A 174 -10.00 5.14 22.65
CA HIS A 174 -9.08 4.95 23.78
C HIS A 174 -7.76 5.71 23.61
N GLY A 175 -7.44 6.16 22.46
CA GLY A 175 -6.16 6.81 22.15
C GLY A 175 -6.31 8.17 21.50
N GLU A 176 -5.16 8.74 21.16
CA GLU A 176 -5.05 9.97 20.36
C GLU A 176 -5.02 9.66 18.86
N GLY A 177 -5.11 8.38 18.48
CA GLY A 177 -5.07 7.95 17.10
C GLY A 177 -6.28 8.41 16.31
N VAL A 178 -6.04 8.81 15.07
CA VAL A 178 -7.07 9.14 14.08
C VAL A 178 -7.12 8.04 13.01
N SER A 179 -8.20 7.97 12.24
CA SER A 179 -8.20 7.06 11.11
C SER A 179 -7.23 7.53 10.03
N ASP A 180 -6.71 6.59 9.23
CA ASP A 180 -5.88 6.88 8.07
C ASP A 180 -6.57 7.82 7.08
N MET A 181 -7.88 7.67 6.89
CA MET A 181 -8.69 8.57 6.07
C MET A 181 -8.73 9.99 6.64
N GLU A 182 -8.98 10.12 7.94
CA GLU A 182 -8.99 11.41 8.63
C GLU A 182 -7.61 12.08 8.60
N LEU A 183 -6.54 11.32 8.80
CA LEU A 183 -5.18 11.81 8.68
C LEU A 183 -4.90 12.37 7.28
N CYS A 184 -5.19 11.60 6.24
CA CYS A 184 -4.98 12.02 4.86
C CYS A 184 -5.85 13.24 4.50
N PHE A 185 -7.10 13.26 4.94
CA PHE A 185 -8.02 14.39 4.69
C PHE A 185 -7.53 15.67 5.36
N ASN A 186 -7.15 15.60 6.62
CA ASN A 186 -6.65 16.77 7.35
C ASN A 186 -5.33 17.27 6.79
N LEU A 187 -4.43 16.36 6.43
CA LEU A 187 -3.16 16.71 5.77
C LEU A 187 -3.42 17.35 4.39
N GLY A 188 -4.33 16.80 3.61
CA GLY A 188 -4.71 17.34 2.30
C GLY A 188 -5.25 18.79 2.41
N LYS A 189 -6.11 19.07 3.39
CA LYS A 189 -6.62 20.43 3.64
C LYS A 189 -5.51 21.43 3.98
N VAL A 190 -4.50 21.01 4.71
CA VAL A 190 -3.38 21.88 5.07
C VAL A 190 -2.46 22.12 3.88
N LEU A 191 -2.13 21.05 3.13
CA LEU A 191 -1.20 21.13 2.02
C LEU A 191 -1.77 21.79 0.77
N ASN A 192 -3.04 21.57 0.49
CA ASN A 192 -3.70 22.13 -0.68
C ASN A 192 -5.18 22.44 -0.40
N PRO A 193 -5.47 23.50 0.36
CA PRO A 193 -6.83 23.84 0.78
C PRO A 193 -7.80 24.02 -0.39
N HIS A 194 -7.32 24.47 -1.55
CA HIS A 194 -8.18 24.73 -2.72
C HIS A 194 -8.77 23.46 -3.37
N LEU A 195 -8.23 22.29 -3.08
CA LEU A 195 -8.77 21.01 -3.59
C LEU A 195 -9.77 20.37 -2.62
N TRP A 196 -9.95 20.94 -1.42
CA TRP A 196 -10.71 20.33 -0.32
C TRP A 196 -11.84 21.22 0.19
N GLU A 197 -12.21 22.26 -0.57
CA GLU A 197 -13.35 23.14 -0.31
C GLU A 197 -14.69 22.52 -0.71
#